data_afb48bd6790050d42122f4e3473d3552
#
_entry.id   afb48bd6790050d42122f4e3473d3552
#
_cell.length_a   1.000
_cell.length_b   1.000
_cell.length_c   1.000
_cell.angle_alpha   90.00
_cell.angle_beta   90.00
_cell.angle_gamma   90.00
#
_symmetry.space_group_name_H-M   'P 1'
#
loop_
_entity.id
_entity.type
_entity.pdbx_description
1 polymer ?
#
loop_
_entity_poly.entity_id
_entity_poly.type
_entity_poly.pdbx_seq_one_letter_code
_entity_poly.pdbx_strand_id
1 'polypeptide(L)'
;MRSTGVHHVDLVVSSIERSLPFYRDLLGPLGYAGISEVEGERGETIYYLWGPATAIGLREAQTRRATPVDRYEVGLHHLAIDAVSRAAVDERAEWLRAHGAEIESGPKEYAYQLGYYAVFFYDPDGIKLEIVHVPRHAA
;
A
#
# COMPACT_ATOMS: atom_id res chain seq x y z
N MET A 1 -19.84 -16.94 -13.95
CA MET A 1 -18.46 -16.98 -13.43
C MET A 1 -18.20 -15.78 -12.55
N ARG A 2 -17.33 -15.93 -11.56
CA ARG A 2 -17.02 -14.86 -10.60
C ARG A 2 -15.54 -14.52 -10.66
N SER A 3 -15.21 -13.25 -10.41
CA SER A 3 -13.85 -12.87 -10.07
C SER A 3 -13.51 -13.33 -8.63
N THR A 4 -12.25 -13.65 -8.38
CA THR A 4 -11.75 -13.95 -7.04
C THR A 4 -11.15 -12.70 -6.36
N GLY A 5 -11.21 -11.56 -7.01
CA GLY A 5 -10.73 -10.28 -6.49
C GLY A 5 -9.76 -9.60 -7.43
N VAL A 6 -9.10 -8.58 -6.92
CA VAL A 6 -8.06 -7.85 -7.65
C VAL A 6 -6.78 -8.69 -7.68
N HIS A 7 -6.24 -8.94 -8.88
CA HIS A 7 -5.01 -9.73 -9.03
C HIS A 7 -3.78 -8.94 -8.60
N HIS A 8 -3.62 -7.74 -9.13
CA HIS A 8 -2.49 -6.88 -8.78
C HIS A 8 -2.85 -5.41 -9.03
N VAL A 9 -2.10 -4.54 -8.38
CA VAL A 9 -2.16 -3.09 -8.56
C VAL A 9 -0.73 -2.62 -8.83
N ASP A 10 -0.52 -1.90 -9.93
CA ASP A 10 0.77 -1.30 -10.26
C ASP A 10 0.76 0.17 -9.84
N LEU A 11 1.75 0.55 -9.04
CA LEU A 11 2.00 1.93 -8.65
C LEU A 11 3.22 2.46 -9.38
N VAL A 12 3.13 3.67 -9.88
CA VAL A 12 4.26 4.38 -10.47
C VAL A 12 4.86 5.28 -9.39
N VAL A 13 6.13 5.04 -9.06
CA VAL A 13 6.86 5.77 -8.03
C VAL A 13 7.99 6.56 -8.65
N SER A 14 8.42 7.64 -8.01
CA SER A 14 9.47 8.49 -8.58
C SER A 14 10.85 7.82 -8.54
N SER A 15 11.10 6.93 -7.58
CA SER A 15 12.39 6.26 -7.39
C SER A 15 12.19 4.87 -6.80
N ILE A 16 12.56 3.85 -7.55
CA ILE A 16 12.55 2.47 -7.06
C ILE A 16 13.56 2.31 -5.91
N GLU A 17 14.73 2.94 -6.02
CA GLU A 17 15.75 2.88 -4.96
C GLU A 17 15.19 3.32 -3.61
N ARG A 18 14.33 4.35 -3.60
CA ARG A 18 13.71 4.88 -2.38
C ARG A 18 12.44 4.11 -1.99
N SER A 19 11.58 3.80 -2.95
CA SER A 19 10.25 3.28 -2.67
C SER A 19 10.20 1.77 -2.48
N LEU A 20 11.04 0.99 -3.16
CA LEU A 20 11.04 -0.46 -3.02
C LEU A 20 11.35 -0.90 -1.58
N PRO A 21 12.39 -0.38 -0.90
CA PRO A 21 12.63 -0.73 0.50
C PRO A 21 11.46 -0.35 1.41
N PHE A 22 10.85 0.81 1.18
CA PHE A 22 9.68 1.25 1.95
C PHE A 22 8.53 0.24 1.86
N TYR A 23 8.11 -0.10 0.64
CA TYR A 23 7.00 -1.04 0.44
C TYR A 23 7.34 -2.45 0.90
N ARG A 24 8.56 -2.92 0.61
CA ARG A 24 9.03 -4.25 1.03
C ARG A 24 8.97 -4.40 2.55
N ASP A 25 9.50 -3.43 3.27
CA ASP A 25 9.64 -3.52 4.73
C ASP A 25 8.31 -3.20 5.44
N LEU A 26 7.46 -2.38 4.82
CA LEU A 26 6.12 -2.10 5.32
C LEU A 26 5.21 -3.32 5.16
N LEU A 27 5.19 -3.90 3.97
CA LEU A 27 4.20 -4.90 3.57
C LEU A 27 4.64 -6.34 3.82
N GLY A 28 5.96 -6.59 3.95
CA GLY A 28 6.47 -7.93 4.20
C GLY A 28 5.82 -8.60 5.40
N PRO A 29 5.78 -7.94 6.57
CA PRO A 29 5.13 -8.51 7.76
C PRO A 29 3.62 -8.71 7.62
N LEU A 30 2.98 -8.10 6.63
CA LEU A 30 1.57 -8.30 6.32
C LEU A 30 1.33 -9.46 5.33
N GLY A 31 2.40 -10.16 4.94
CA GLY A 31 2.30 -11.32 4.04
C GLY A 31 2.72 -11.06 2.60
N TYR A 32 3.18 -9.86 2.27
CA TYR A 32 3.72 -9.52 0.95
C TYR A 32 5.22 -9.79 0.91
N ALA A 33 5.61 -11.04 1.15
CA ALA A 33 7.00 -11.41 1.40
C ALA A 33 7.78 -11.84 0.14
N GLY A 34 7.09 -12.26 -0.91
CA GLY A 34 7.74 -12.67 -2.15
C GLY A 34 7.95 -11.48 -3.08
N ILE A 35 9.16 -11.33 -3.61
CA ILE A 35 9.47 -10.27 -4.58
C ILE A 35 9.88 -10.92 -5.89
N SER A 36 9.33 -10.45 -7.02
CA SER A 36 9.76 -10.86 -8.35
C SER A 36 9.98 -9.65 -9.23
N GLU A 37 10.86 -9.81 -10.21
CA GLU A 37 11.13 -8.80 -11.22
C GLU A 37 10.55 -9.27 -12.55
N VAL A 38 9.82 -8.36 -13.21
CA VAL A 38 9.20 -8.62 -14.51
C VAL A 38 9.59 -7.50 -15.46
N GLU A 39 9.91 -7.84 -16.70
CA GLU A 39 10.14 -6.84 -17.73
C GLU A 39 8.81 -6.27 -18.21
N GLY A 40 8.69 -4.95 -18.19
CA GLY A 40 7.51 -4.24 -18.66
C GLY A 40 7.51 -4.03 -20.17
N GLU A 41 6.43 -3.44 -20.68
CA GLU A 41 6.19 -3.23 -22.12
C GLU A 41 7.16 -2.25 -22.77
N ARG A 42 7.90 -1.46 -21.98
CA ARG A 42 8.93 -0.52 -22.47
C ARG A 42 10.34 -0.94 -22.08
N GLY A 43 10.51 -2.19 -21.63
CA GLY A 43 11.80 -2.71 -21.19
C GLY A 43 12.18 -2.32 -19.76
N GLU A 44 11.31 -1.60 -19.03
CA GLU A 44 11.52 -1.26 -17.62
C GLU A 44 11.36 -2.48 -16.74
N THR A 45 11.96 -2.46 -15.56
CA THR A 45 11.74 -3.49 -14.55
C THR A 45 10.56 -3.14 -13.65
N ILE A 46 9.63 -4.09 -13.48
CA ILE A 46 8.52 -4.00 -12.55
C ILE A 46 8.82 -4.90 -11.37
N TYR A 47 8.72 -4.38 -10.16
CA TYR A 47 8.94 -5.13 -8.93
C TYR A 47 7.60 -5.49 -8.31
N TYR A 48 7.27 -6.80 -8.25
CA TYR A 48 6.03 -7.27 -7.63
C TYR A 48 6.28 -7.80 -6.24
N LEU A 49 5.51 -7.29 -5.30
CA LEU A 49 5.43 -7.79 -3.93
C LEU A 49 4.19 -8.69 -3.87
N TRP A 50 4.40 -10.00 -3.73
CA TRP A 50 3.33 -10.98 -3.77
C TRP A 50 2.73 -11.16 -2.39
N GLY A 51 1.45 -10.83 -2.27
CA GLY A 51 0.68 -11.00 -1.05
C GLY A 51 -0.20 -12.26 -1.06
N PRO A 52 -1.03 -12.43 -0.02
CA PRO A 52 -1.90 -13.61 0.10
C PRO A 52 -2.94 -13.71 -1.03
N ALA A 53 -3.43 -12.58 -1.53
CA ALA A 53 -4.49 -12.56 -2.55
C ALA A 53 -4.22 -11.58 -3.70
N THR A 54 -3.37 -10.59 -3.48
CA THR A 54 -3.11 -9.51 -4.43
C THR A 54 -1.62 -9.19 -4.44
N ALA A 55 -1.07 -8.83 -5.59
CA ALA A 55 0.29 -8.33 -5.68
C ALA A 55 0.30 -6.81 -5.81
N ILE A 56 1.31 -6.18 -5.26
CA ILE A 56 1.60 -4.76 -5.44
C ILE A 56 2.82 -4.63 -6.32
N GLY A 57 2.64 -4.02 -7.50
CA GLY A 57 3.72 -3.77 -8.43
C GLY A 57 4.24 -2.34 -8.31
N LEU A 58 5.54 -2.17 -8.41
CA LEU A 58 6.20 -0.87 -8.40
C LEU A 58 6.96 -0.66 -9.70
N ARG A 59 6.70 0.46 -10.35
CA ARG A 59 7.39 0.90 -11.57
C ARG A 59 7.99 2.28 -11.34
N GLU A 60 9.17 2.52 -11.87
CA GLU A 60 9.75 3.86 -11.80
C GLU A 60 9.10 4.79 -12.82
N ALA A 61 8.80 6.00 -12.39
CA ALA A 61 8.20 7.02 -13.25
C ALA A 61 9.14 7.35 -14.41
N GLN A 62 8.57 7.41 -15.62
CA GLN A 62 9.28 7.82 -16.83
C GLN A 62 9.07 9.30 -17.13
N THR A 63 8.12 9.93 -16.45
CA THR A 63 7.81 11.35 -16.57
C THR A 63 7.62 11.91 -15.16
N ARG A 64 8.24 13.06 -14.88
CA ARG A 64 8.08 13.73 -13.59
C ARG A 64 6.76 14.48 -13.54
N ARG A 65 6.10 14.44 -12.38
CA ARG A 65 4.98 15.35 -12.12
C ARG A 65 5.49 16.77 -11.89
N ALA A 66 4.78 17.75 -12.47
CA ALA A 66 5.07 19.17 -12.23
C ALA A 66 4.56 19.62 -10.85
N THR A 67 3.59 18.89 -10.28
CA THR A 67 2.93 19.22 -9.00
C THR A 67 2.91 17.99 -8.10
N PRO A 68 2.77 18.16 -6.77
CA PRO A 68 2.58 17.03 -5.87
C PRO A 68 1.38 16.16 -6.25
N VAL A 69 1.39 14.91 -5.83
CA VAL A 69 0.25 14.01 -6.03
C VAL A 69 -0.99 14.59 -5.38
N ASP A 70 -2.06 14.69 -6.15
CA ASP A 70 -3.38 15.13 -5.67
C ASP A 70 -4.35 13.97 -5.80
N ARG A 71 -4.75 13.41 -4.66
CA ARG A 71 -5.63 12.25 -4.62
C ARG A 71 -7.08 12.56 -5.02
N TYR A 72 -7.42 13.82 -5.18
CA TYR A 72 -8.76 14.24 -5.64
C TYR A 72 -8.84 14.45 -7.14
N GLU A 73 -7.73 14.32 -7.85
CA GLU A 73 -7.73 14.24 -9.31
C GLU A 73 -8.12 12.84 -9.77
N VAL A 74 -8.47 12.71 -11.05
CA VAL A 74 -8.76 11.39 -11.65
C VAL A 74 -7.56 10.45 -11.46
N GLY A 75 -7.80 9.29 -10.87
CA GLY A 75 -6.79 8.29 -10.57
C GLY A 75 -7.03 7.65 -9.22
N LEU A 76 -5.96 7.33 -8.53
CA LEU A 76 -6.03 6.67 -7.22
C LEU A 76 -6.24 7.72 -6.12
N HIS A 77 -7.29 7.53 -5.29
CA HIS A 77 -7.43 8.31 -4.07
C HIS A 77 -6.51 7.75 -2.98
N HIS A 78 -6.60 6.47 -2.72
CA HIS A 78 -5.72 5.76 -1.80
C HIS A 78 -5.84 4.25 -2.03
N LEU A 79 -4.87 3.51 -1.49
CA LEU A 79 -4.84 2.05 -1.51
C LEU A 79 -4.89 1.55 -0.06
N ALA A 80 -5.85 0.69 0.24
CA ALA A 80 -6.03 0.10 1.56
C ALA A 80 -5.58 -1.36 1.56
N ILE A 81 -4.72 -1.70 2.50
CA ILE A 81 -4.20 -3.06 2.71
C ILE A 81 -4.87 -3.64 3.95
N ASP A 82 -5.43 -4.83 3.81
CA ASP A 82 -6.12 -5.52 4.88
C ASP A 82 -5.12 -6.15 5.87
N ALA A 83 -5.37 -5.97 7.15
CA ALA A 83 -4.56 -6.54 8.22
C ALA A 83 -5.40 -7.53 9.04
N VAL A 84 -4.75 -8.58 9.54
CA VAL A 84 -5.45 -9.67 10.24
C VAL A 84 -5.96 -9.28 11.63
N SER A 85 -5.44 -8.18 12.21
CA SER A 85 -5.79 -7.77 13.56
C SER A 85 -5.50 -6.30 13.80
N ARG A 86 -6.08 -5.72 14.85
CA ARG A 86 -5.74 -4.38 15.33
C ARG A 86 -4.27 -4.29 15.72
N ALA A 87 -3.74 -5.35 16.34
CA ALA A 87 -2.33 -5.41 16.72
C ALA A 87 -1.41 -5.28 15.52
N ALA A 88 -1.77 -5.88 14.38
CA ALA A 88 -1.00 -5.75 13.14
C ALA A 88 -1.03 -4.31 12.61
N VAL A 89 -2.18 -3.63 12.69
CA VAL A 89 -2.29 -2.21 12.33
C VAL A 89 -1.38 -1.36 13.23
N ASP A 90 -1.43 -1.58 14.54
CA ASP A 90 -0.62 -0.84 15.53
C ASP A 90 0.88 -1.06 15.29
N GLU A 91 1.28 -2.29 15.03
CA GLU A 91 2.68 -2.64 14.75
C GLU A 91 3.19 -1.93 13.49
N ARG A 92 2.40 -1.91 12.43
CA ARG A 92 2.78 -1.20 11.21
C ARG A 92 2.84 0.32 11.42
N ALA A 93 1.96 0.86 12.23
CA ALA A 93 2.02 2.27 12.59
C ALA A 93 3.30 2.62 13.37
N GLU A 94 3.73 1.76 14.28
CA GLU A 94 5.00 1.93 14.99
C GLU A 94 6.20 1.89 14.03
N TRP A 95 6.19 0.95 13.07
CA TRP A 95 7.21 0.88 12.04
C TRP A 95 7.25 2.17 11.22
N LEU A 96 6.09 2.69 10.82
CA LEU A 96 5.97 3.95 10.06
C LEU A 96 6.59 5.13 10.83
N ARG A 97 6.28 5.26 12.12
CA ARG A 97 6.86 6.32 12.96
C ARG A 97 8.37 6.18 13.07
N ALA A 98 8.86 4.97 13.30
CA ALA A 98 10.29 4.70 13.44
C ALA A 98 11.08 5.01 12.16
N HIS A 99 10.44 4.93 11.00
CA HIS A 99 11.06 5.18 9.70
C HIS A 99 10.75 6.57 9.14
N GLY A 100 10.16 7.44 9.94
CA GLY A 100 9.92 8.83 9.56
C GLY A 100 8.82 9.02 8.51
N ALA A 101 7.93 8.04 8.32
CA ALA A 101 6.82 8.17 7.40
C ALA A 101 5.80 9.17 7.94
N GLU A 102 5.13 9.88 7.02
CA GLU A 102 4.08 10.82 7.38
C GLU A 102 2.77 10.09 7.63
N ILE A 103 2.29 10.13 8.88
CA ILE A 103 0.99 9.58 9.25
C ILE A 103 -0.03 10.71 9.22
N GLU A 104 -1.11 10.53 8.43
CA GLU A 104 -2.19 11.49 8.37
C GLU A 104 -3.12 11.34 9.57
N SER A 105 -3.49 10.09 9.92
CA SER A 105 -4.52 9.83 10.93
C SER A 105 -4.42 8.40 11.44
N GLY A 106 -4.73 8.20 12.71
CA GLY A 106 -4.76 6.88 13.35
C GLY A 106 -3.39 6.43 13.87
N PRO A 107 -3.28 5.17 14.32
CA PRO A 107 -4.32 4.13 14.29
C PRO A 107 -5.45 4.41 15.28
N LYS A 108 -6.68 4.21 14.82
CA LYS A 108 -7.89 4.37 15.64
C LYS A 108 -9.12 3.75 14.96
N GLU A 109 -10.23 3.68 15.68
CA GLU A 109 -11.51 3.33 15.07
C GLU A 109 -12.06 4.49 14.23
N TYR A 110 -12.71 4.14 13.13
CA TYR A 110 -13.42 5.07 12.26
C TYR A 110 -14.87 4.59 12.10
N ALA A 111 -15.78 5.54 11.92
CA ALA A 111 -17.21 5.25 11.83
C ALA A 111 -17.66 4.74 10.43
N TYR A 112 -16.73 4.32 9.58
CA TYR A 112 -17.07 3.84 8.24
C TYR A 112 -17.84 2.53 8.28
N GLN A 113 -17.51 1.66 9.21
CA GLN A 113 -18.28 0.46 9.54
C GLN A 113 -17.89 -0.03 10.94
N LEU A 114 -18.68 -0.95 11.50
CA LEU A 114 -18.47 -1.44 12.86
C LEU A 114 -17.11 -2.13 12.98
N GLY A 115 -16.30 -1.66 13.93
CA GLY A 115 -14.99 -2.24 14.21
C GLY A 115 -13.90 -1.87 13.23
N TYR A 116 -14.15 -0.88 12.36
CA TYR A 116 -13.16 -0.40 11.39
C TYR A 116 -11.99 0.28 12.10
N TYR A 117 -10.80 -0.34 12.05
CA TYR A 117 -9.61 0.14 12.74
C TYR A 117 -8.48 0.33 11.73
N ALA A 118 -7.95 1.53 11.60
CA ALA A 118 -7.03 1.84 10.51
C ALA A 118 -6.00 2.91 10.87
N VAL A 119 -4.92 2.93 10.10
CA VAL A 119 -3.95 4.02 10.02
C VAL A 119 -3.86 4.48 8.57
N PHE A 120 -3.88 5.80 8.37
CA PHE A 120 -3.71 6.46 7.07
C PHE A 120 -2.37 7.18 7.04
N PHE A 121 -1.62 7.00 5.97
CA PHE A 121 -0.27 7.53 5.85
C PHE A 121 0.11 7.72 4.38
N TYR A 122 1.31 8.26 4.14
CA TYR A 122 1.80 8.52 2.79
C TYR A 122 3.07 7.73 2.51
N ASP A 123 3.20 7.29 1.25
CA ASP A 123 4.45 6.73 0.77
C ASP A 123 5.47 7.85 0.51
N PRO A 124 6.73 7.54 0.09
CA PRO A 124 7.73 8.56 -0.18
C PRO A 124 7.35 9.61 -1.23
N ASP A 125 6.39 9.29 -2.11
CA ASP A 125 5.92 10.20 -3.17
C ASP A 125 4.65 10.97 -2.79
N GLY A 126 4.08 10.72 -1.62
CA GLY A 126 2.82 11.33 -1.22
C GLY A 126 1.59 10.56 -1.68
N ILE A 127 1.74 9.33 -2.15
CA ILE A 127 0.61 8.45 -2.42
C ILE A 127 0.00 8.04 -1.08
N LYS A 128 -1.31 8.27 -0.92
CA LYS A 128 -2.01 7.92 0.31
C LYS A 128 -2.26 6.42 0.39
N LEU A 129 -1.90 5.86 1.53
CA LEU A 129 -2.07 4.45 1.85
C LEU A 129 -2.84 4.29 3.14
N GLU A 130 -3.41 3.11 3.30
CA GLU A 130 -4.16 2.75 4.51
C GLU A 130 -3.81 1.31 4.87
N ILE A 131 -3.68 1.03 6.17
CA ILE A 131 -3.68 -0.33 6.69
C ILE A 131 -4.89 -0.43 7.61
N VAL A 132 -5.76 -1.40 7.35
CA VAL A 132 -7.06 -1.50 7.98
C VAL A 132 -7.35 -2.92 8.45
N HIS A 133 -7.97 -3.01 9.62
CA HIS A 133 -8.57 -4.24 10.11
C HIS A 133 -10.05 -4.01 10.37
N VAL A 134 -10.87 -4.89 9.82
CA VAL A 134 -12.30 -4.94 10.08
C VAL A 134 -12.64 -6.35 10.53
N PRO A 135 -13.33 -6.54 11.68
CA PRO A 135 -13.74 -7.87 12.09
C PRO A 135 -14.57 -8.53 11.01
N ARG A 136 -14.24 -9.77 10.67
CA ARG A 136 -15.06 -10.55 9.76
C ARG A 136 -16.23 -11.13 10.54
N HIS A 137 -17.44 -10.85 10.07
CA HIS A 137 -18.61 -11.52 10.59
C HIS A 137 -18.70 -12.89 9.94
N ALA A 138 -19.00 -13.91 10.74
CA ALA A 138 -19.32 -15.22 10.22
C ALA A 138 -20.56 -15.09 9.32
N ALA A 139 -20.45 -15.60 8.11
CA ALA A 139 -21.55 -15.59 7.17
C ALA A 139 -22.66 -16.55 7.64
#